data_19c58706556b3f03217546573d815730
#
_entry.id   19c58706556b3f03217546573d815730
#
_cell.length_a   1.000
_cell.length_b   1.000
_cell.length_c   1.000
_cell.angle_alpha   90.00
_cell.angle_beta   90.00
_cell.angle_gamma   90.00
#
_symmetry.space_group_name_H-M   'P 1'
#
loop_
_entity.id
_entity.type
_entity.pdbx_description
1 polymer ?
#
loop_
_entity_poly.entity_id
_entity_poly.type
_entity_poly.pdbx_seq_one_letter_code
_entity_poly.pdbx_strand_id
1 'polypeptide(L)'
;VSASGRPTGREAGTTVRQGVDEALREHVLALLAAYPDGVLPIVQAGHPVLRTPAVPYAGQLGDALPRFLDAMRATMRAAPGVGLAAPQVGLGLAVAVVEDPGAPDVDDDRERSPLEYRVLVNPRYEVVGEETRTFFEGCLSVHGWQAERTRAHAVRLTGQDEAGEPFDDVLTGWPARIVQHETDHLRGELYLDAADLRTLSSTLGVARLPGAGS
;
A
#
# COMPACT_ATOMS: atom_id res chain seq x y z
N VAL A 1 -38.05 28.21 -33.47
CA VAL A 1 -36.69 28.18 -32.88
C VAL A 1 -36.78 27.40 -31.59
N SER A 2 -36.51 26.09 -31.68
CA SER A 2 -36.55 25.18 -30.53
C SER A 2 -35.12 25.00 -29.96
N ALA A 3 -34.95 25.33 -28.70
CA ALA A 3 -33.74 25.03 -27.95
C ALA A 3 -33.87 23.65 -27.28
N SER A 4 -33.07 22.69 -27.71
CA SER A 4 -32.97 21.36 -27.10
C SER A 4 -32.05 21.43 -25.88
N GLY A 5 -32.61 21.28 -24.69
CA GLY A 5 -31.85 21.07 -23.43
C GLY A 5 -31.17 19.72 -23.42
N ARG A 6 -29.86 19.71 -23.22
CA ARG A 6 -29.08 18.48 -22.86
C ARG A 6 -29.43 18.05 -21.45
N PRO A 7 -29.61 16.75 -21.17
CA PRO A 7 -29.69 16.27 -19.80
C PRO A 7 -28.28 16.23 -19.19
N THR A 8 -28.11 16.94 -18.09
CA THR A 8 -26.92 16.82 -17.22
C THR A 8 -26.92 15.44 -16.57
N GLY A 9 -25.91 14.64 -16.91
CA GLY A 9 -25.69 13.35 -16.27
C GLY A 9 -25.46 13.53 -14.77
N ARG A 10 -26.33 12.96 -13.96
CA ARG A 10 -26.10 12.72 -12.53
C ARG A 10 -24.99 11.69 -12.44
N GLU A 11 -23.83 12.09 -11.94
CA GLU A 11 -22.85 11.14 -11.41
C GLU A 11 -23.53 10.34 -10.31
N ALA A 12 -23.61 9.02 -10.50
CA ALA A 12 -24.07 8.09 -9.48
C ALA A 12 -22.99 8.02 -8.40
N GLY A 13 -23.11 8.88 -7.40
CA GLY A 13 -22.32 8.77 -6.17
C GLY A 13 -22.61 7.40 -5.54
N THR A 14 -21.65 6.51 -5.57
CA THR A 14 -21.70 5.24 -4.86
C THR A 14 -21.77 5.57 -3.36
N THR A 15 -22.95 5.50 -2.80
CA THR A 15 -23.16 5.67 -1.36
C THR A 15 -22.51 4.46 -0.67
N VAL A 16 -21.32 4.66 -0.12
CA VAL A 16 -20.67 3.66 0.73
C VAL A 16 -21.59 3.42 1.93
N ARG A 17 -22.08 2.20 2.08
CA ARG A 17 -22.89 1.82 3.25
C ARG A 17 -22.00 1.93 4.47
N GLN A 18 -22.26 2.91 5.33
CA GLN A 18 -21.64 3.01 6.65
C GLN A 18 -22.22 1.92 7.55
N GLY A 19 -21.37 1.03 8.06
CA GLY A 19 -21.77 -0.01 9.00
C GLY A 19 -20.96 -1.30 8.85
N VAL A 20 -21.06 -2.14 9.86
CA VAL A 20 -20.41 -3.45 9.90
C VAL A 20 -20.98 -4.34 8.81
N ASP A 21 -20.09 -4.95 8.03
CA ASP A 21 -20.41 -6.06 7.14
C ASP A 21 -20.10 -7.36 7.90
N GLU A 22 -21.15 -7.99 8.43
CA GLU A 22 -21.00 -9.17 9.29
C GLU A 22 -20.29 -10.33 8.56
N ALA A 23 -20.56 -10.55 7.28
CA ALA A 23 -19.91 -11.62 6.53
C ALA A 23 -18.40 -11.36 6.36
N LEU A 24 -18.03 -10.13 6.05
CA LEU A 24 -16.63 -9.73 5.94
C LEU A 24 -15.92 -9.75 7.29
N ARG A 25 -16.59 -9.28 8.34
CA ARG A 25 -16.10 -9.32 9.72
C ARG A 25 -15.84 -10.76 10.17
N GLU A 26 -16.81 -11.67 9.98
CA GLU A 26 -16.65 -13.09 10.31
C GLU A 26 -15.51 -13.73 9.52
N HIS A 27 -15.39 -13.41 8.23
CA HIS A 27 -14.28 -13.87 7.40
C HIS A 27 -12.91 -13.45 7.98
N VAL A 28 -12.78 -12.18 8.37
CA VAL A 28 -11.55 -11.66 8.98
C VAL A 28 -11.26 -12.32 10.32
N LEU A 29 -12.28 -12.52 11.18
CA LEU A 29 -12.11 -13.22 12.45
C LEU A 29 -11.68 -14.67 12.25
N ALA A 30 -12.23 -15.37 11.25
CA ALA A 30 -11.81 -16.72 10.89
C ALA A 30 -10.36 -16.75 10.36
N LEU A 31 -9.98 -15.78 9.53
CA LEU A 31 -8.61 -15.62 9.06
C LEU A 31 -7.64 -15.42 10.24
N LEU A 32 -7.95 -14.51 11.15
CA LEU A 32 -7.13 -14.26 12.35
C LEU A 32 -7.04 -15.49 13.26
N ALA A 33 -8.10 -16.28 13.38
CA ALA A 33 -8.10 -17.52 14.16
C ALA A 33 -7.25 -18.63 13.52
N ALA A 34 -7.15 -18.64 12.19
CA ALA A 34 -6.32 -19.61 11.46
C ALA A 34 -4.80 -19.31 11.58
N TYR A 35 -4.44 -18.07 11.93
CA TYR A 35 -3.05 -17.62 12.08
C TYR A 35 -2.83 -17.01 13.48
N PRO A 36 -2.77 -17.85 14.52
CA PRO A 36 -2.71 -17.38 15.93
C PRO A 36 -1.42 -16.67 16.31
N ASP A 37 -0.36 -16.81 15.53
CA ASP A 37 0.89 -16.05 15.63
C ASP A 37 0.77 -14.61 15.10
N GLY A 38 -0.37 -14.26 14.51
CA GLY A 38 -0.66 -12.95 13.97
C GLY A 38 0.01 -12.67 12.62
N VAL A 39 0.71 -13.65 12.02
CA VAL A 39 1.38 -13.47 10.73
C VAL A 39 0.51 -14.05 9.61
N LEU A 40 -0.10 -13.19 8.81
CA LEU A 40 -1.00 -13.57 7.74
C LEU A 40 -0.23 -13.98 6.47
N PRO A 41 -0.77 -14.88 5.65
CA PRO A 41 -0.18 -15.22 4.35
C PRO A 41 -0.26 -14.01 3.40
N ILE A 42 0.84 -13.76 2.69
CA ILE A 42 0.91 -12.71 1.68
C ILE A 42 0.61 -13.34 0.30
N VAL A 43 -0.45 -12.85 -0.34
CA VAL A 43 -0.82 -13.27 -1.69
C VAL A 43 0.17 -12.72 -2.71
N GLN A 44 0.48 -13.53 -3.73
CA GLN A 44 1.49 -13.20 -4.73
C GLN A 44 0.86 -12.65 -6.02
N ALA A 45 1.67 -11.95 -6.82
CA ALA A 45 1.29 -11.44 -8.13
C ALA A 45 0.64 -12.54 -8.98
N GLY A 46 -0.50 -12.20 -9.61
CA GLY A 46 -1.41 -13.14 -10.27
C GLY A 46 -2.70 -13.35 -9.49
N HIS A 47 -2.73 -13.08 -8.18
CA HIS A 47 -3.98 -13.13 -7.41
C HIS A 47 -4.89 -11.94 -7.79
N PRO A 48 -6.19 -12.15 -8.11
CA PRO A 48 -7.07 -11.10 -8.61
C PRO A 48 -7.24 -9.91 -7.67
N VAL A 49 -7.20 -10.13 -6.34
CA VAL A 49 -7.35 -9.05 -5.35
C VAL A 49 -6.31 -7.94 -5.51
N LEU A 50 -5.09 -8.29 -5.98
CA LEU A 50 -4.01 -7.31 -6.20
C LEU A 50 -4.23 -6.45 -7.45
N ARG A 51 -5.21 -6.79 -8.27
CA ARG A 51 -5.55 -6.10 -9.53
C ARG A 51 -6.94 -5.48 -9.51
N THR A 52 -7.61 -5.56 -8.36
CA THR A 52 -8.94 -4.98 -8.16
C THR A 52 -8.82 -3.76 -7.25
N PRO A 53 -9.34 -2.59 -7.65
CA PRO A 53 -9.38 -1.45 -6.74
C PRO A 53 -10.08 -1.81 -5.43
N ALA A 54 -9.44 -1.48 -4.33
CA ALA A 54 -9.95 -1.74 -3.00
C ALA A 54 -11.22 -0.92 -2.71
N VAL A 55 -12.15 -1.53 -1.98
CA VAL A 55 -13.36 -0.84 -1.54
C VAL A 55 -13.00 0.14 -0.42
N PRO A 56 -13.50 1.38 -0.46
CA PRO A 56 -13.29 2.33 0.63
C PRO A 56 -13.76 1.74 1.97
N TYR A 57 -12.91 1.90 3.00
CA TYR A 57 -13.27 1.48 4.35
C TYR A 57 -14.23 2.49 4.99
N ALA A 58 -15.34 1.99 5.49
CA ALA A 58 -16.40 2.76 6.15
C ALA A 58 -16.95 2.03 7.39
N GLY A 59 -16.08 1.32 8.13
CA GLY A 59 -16.44 0.60 9.33
C GLY A 59 -16.83 -0.87 9.15
N GLN A 60 -16.59 -1.46 7.96
CA GLN A 60 -17.04 -2.82 7.62
C GLN A 60 -16.54 -3.90 8.59
N LEU A 61 -15.38 -3.72 9.20
CA LEU A 61 -14.80 -4.70 10.13
C LEU A 61 -15.26 -4.54 11.58
N GLY A 62 -15.87 -3.39 11.92
CA GLY A 62 -16.32 -3.13 13.30
C GLY A 62 -15.19 -3.36 14.33
N ASP A 63 -15.46 -4.14 15.37
CA ASP A 63 -14.53 -4.49 16.45
C ASP A 63 -13.39 -5.45 16.03
N ALA A 64 -13.43 -6.00 14.82
CA ALA A 64 -12.33 -6.81 14.27
C ALA A 64 -11.18 -5.95 13.71
N LEU A 65 -11.42 -4.67 13.42
CA LEU A 65 -10.39 -3.79 12.83
C LEU A 65 -9.09 -3.75 13.63
N PRO A 66 -9.08 -3.48 14.95
CA PRO A 66 -7.82 -3.38 15.70
C PRO A 66 -6.98 -4.67 15.59
N ARG A 67 -7.60 -5.83 15.75
CA ARG A 67 -6.92 -7.12 15.64
C ARG A 67 -6.39 -7.39 14.23
N PHE A 68 -7.12 -6.95 13.21
CA PHE A 68 -6.68 -7.06 11.82
C PHE A 68 -5.46 -6.17 11.56
N LEU A 69 -5.44 -4.94 12.06
CA LEU A 69 -4.31 -4.01 11.95
C LEU A 69 -3.06 -4.53 12.68
N ASP A 70 -3.23 -5.11 13.85
CA ASP A 70 -2.14 -5.77 14.59
C ASP A 70 -1.53 -6.90 13.78
N ALA A 71 -2.37 -7.75 13.15
CA ALA A 71 -1.91 -8.84 12.29
C ALA A 71 -1.24 -8.31 11.01
N MET A 72 -1.75 -7.25 10.39
CA MET A 72 -1.08 -6.60 9.26
C MET A 72 0.32 -6.09 9.66
N ARG A 73 0.43 -5.43 10.81
CA ARG A 73 1.72 -4.95 11.34
C ARG A 73 2.69 -6.10 11.61
N ALA A 74 2.21 -7.16 12.26
CA ALA A 74 3.03 -8.35 12.54
C ALA A 74 3.51 -9.01 11.24
N THR A 75 2.63 -9.15 10.25
CA THR A 75 2.93 -9.69 8.92
C THR A 75 3.99 -8.86 8.19
N MET A 76 3.81 -7.53 8.16
CA MET A 76 4.75 -6.60 7.55
C MET A 76 6.15 -6.75 8.15
N ARG A 77 6.25 -6.78 9.48
CA ARG A 77 7.53 -6.91 10.19
C ARG A 77 8.17 -8.29 10.00
N ALA A 78 7.39 -9.36 9.97
CA ALA A 78 7.87 -10.73 9.74
C ALA A 78 8.42 -10.91 8.32
N ALA A 79 7.90 -10.17 7.34
CA ALA A 79 8.33 -10.20 5.95
C ALA A 79 9.42 -9.15 5.61
N PRO A 80 10.18 -8.63 6.57
CA PRO A 80 10.95 -7.39 6.68
C PRO A 80 10.53 -6.29 5.68
N GLY A 81 9.23 -5.99 5.65
CA GLY A 81 8.65 -4.91 4.85
C GLY A 81 8.56 -3.60 5.62
N VAL A 82 8.36 -2.50 4.88
CA VAL A 82 8.15 -1.14 5.42
C VAL A 82 6.73 -0.63 5.15
N GLY A 83 5.91 -1.42 4.46
CA GLY A 83 4.50 -1.19 4.20
C GLY A 83 3.78 -2.49 3.88
N LEU A 84 2.47 -2.52 4.09
CA LEU A 84 1.58 -3.62 3.73
C LEU A 84 0.15 -3.11 3.54
N ALA A 85 -0.40 -3.34 2.36
CA ALA A 85 -1.79 -3.02 2.04
C ALA A 85 -2.70 -4.24 2.26
N ALA A 86 -3.95 -4.02 2.68
CA ALA A 86 -4.91 -5.09 2.94
C ALA A 86 -5.14 -6.04 1.74
N PRO A 87 -5.11 -5.59 0.47
CA PRO A 87 -5.14 -6.51 -0.67
C PRO A 87 -4.00 -7.54 -0.67
N GLN A 88 -2.84 -7.23 -0.10
CA GLN A 88 -1.71 -8.17 -0.03
C GLN A 88 -1.93 -9.31 0.96
N VAL A 89 -2.88 -9.19 1.87
CA VAL A 89 -3.33 -10.29 2.74
C VAL A 89 -4.72 -10.82 2.34
N GLY A 90 -5.12 -10.56 1.09
CA GLY A 90 -6.34 -11.11 0.50
C GLY A 90 -7.60 -10.30 0.74
N LEU A 91 -7.53 -9.16 1.42
CA LEU A 91 -8.70 -8.36 1.78
C LEU A 91 -8.78 -7.07 0.94
N GLY A 92 -9.78 -6.97 0.06
CA GLY A 92 -9.96 -5.85 -0.87
C GLY A 92 -10.52 -4.58 -0.21
N LEU A 93 -9.96 -4.14 0.92
CA LEU A 93 -10.31 -2.90 1.62
C LEU A 93 -9.21 -1.84 1.46
N ALA A 94 -9.62 -0.57 1.39
CA ALA A 94 -8.70 0.56 1.28
C ALA A 94 -8.06 0.90 2.63
N VAL A 95 -7.23 -0.03 3.12
CA VAL A 95 -6.46 0.08 4.36
C VAL A 95 -5.03 -0.38 4.09
N ALA A 96 -4.05 0.34 4.61
CA ALA A 96 -2.64 -0.05 4.61
C ALA A 96 -1.98 0.30 5.94
N VAL A 97 -0.85 -0.33 6.23
CA VAL A 97 0.03 0.01 7.36
C VAL A 97 1.42 0.30 6.83
N VAL A 98 2.09 1.27 7.44
CA VAL A 98 3.47 1.65 7.09
C VAL A 98 4.29 1.84 8.35
N GLU A 99 5.58 1.48 8.27
CA GLU A 99 6.55 1.69 9.35
C GLU A 99 7.97 1.51 8.78
N ASP A 100 8.83 2.50 8.94
CA ASP A 100 10.25 2.37 8.57
C ASP A 100 11.12 3.01 9.66
N PRO A 101 12.05 2.26 10.29
CA PRO A 101 12.98 2.85 11.25
C PRO A 101 13.93 3.88 10.60
N GLY A 102 13.94 3.93 9.28
CA GLY A 102 14.87 4.76 8.54
C GLY A 102 16.29 4.19 8.50
N ALA A 103 17.20 4.95 7.92
CA ALA A 103 18.63 4.66 7.90
C ALA A 103 19.42 5.98 8.05
N PRO A 104 19.32 6.66 9.20
CA PRO A 104 19.88 8.00 9.37
C PRO A 104 21.42 8.06 9.27
N ASP A 105 22.07 6.92 9.50
CA ASP A 105 23.55 6.84 9.46
C ASP A 105 24.08 6.45 8.05
N VAL A 106 23.18 6.25 7.09
CA VAL A 106 23.55 5.93 5.70
C VAL A 106 23.30 7.16 4.85
N ASP A 107 24.38 7.76 4.38
CA ASP A 107 24.33 8.84 3.40
C ASP A 107 24.05 8.23 2.01
N ASP A 108 22.78 7.99 1.74
CA ASP A 108 22.33 7.53 0.43
C ASP A 108 21.30 8.51 -0.15
N ASP A 109 21.18 8.53 -1.47
CA ASP A 109 20.25 9.40 -2.21
C ASP A 109 18.76 9.10 -1.94
N ARG A 110 18.45 8.10 -1.12
CA ARG A 110 17.06 7.69 -0.81
C ARG A 110 16.37 8.60 0.18
N GLU A 111 17.15 9.38 0.95
CA GLU A 111 16.62 10.24 2.01
C GLU A 111 15.69 9.44 2.95
N ARG A 112 16.23 8.33 3.46
CA ARG A 112 15.48 7.37 4.26
C ARG A 112 15.33 7.83 5.70
N SER A 113 14.50 8.87 5.89
CA SER A 113 14.11 9.32 7.22
C SER A 113 13.16 8.34 7.89
N PRO A 114 13.12 8.26 9.23
CA PRO A 114 12.18 7.42 9.95
C PRO A 114 10.73 7.75 9.59
N LEU A 115 9.92 6.70 9.40
CA LEU A 115 8.47 6.77 9.27
C LEU A 115 7.88 5.96 10.42
N GLU A 116 7.28 6.65 11.40
CA GLU A 116 6.62 5.98 12.51
C GLU A 116 5.48 5.09 12.04
N TYR A 117 5.16 4.06 12.84
CA TYR A 117 4.02 3.21 12.53
C TYR A 117 2.76 4.04 12.34
N ARG A 118 2.11 3.81 11.22
CA ARG A 118 0.90 4.52 10.86
C ARG A 118 -0.08 3.64 10.10
N VAL A 119 -1.36 3.78 10.43
CA VAL A 119 -2.46 3.21 9.66
C VAL A 119 -2.94 4.23 8.64
N LEU A 120 -3.15 3.77 7.43
CA LEU A 120 -3.65 4.58 6.33
C LEU A 120 -5.01 4.03 5.91
N VAL A 121 -6.08 4.73 6.24
CA VAL A 121 -7.45 4.41 5.85
C VAL A 121 -7.89 5.33 4.72
N ASN A 122 -8.33 4.75 3.61
CA ASN A 122 -8.73 5.47 2.40
C ASN A 122 -7.67 6.48 1.90
N PRO A 123 -6.38 6.15 1.92
CA PRO A 123 -5.34 7.10 1.57
C PRO A 123 -5.44 7.52 0.10
N ARG A 124 -5.04 8.77 -0.12
CA ARG A 124 -4.82 9.33 -1.46
C ARG A 124 -3.56 10.15 -1.43
N TYR A 125 -2.82 10.16 -2.54
CA TYR A 125 -1.69 11.07 -2.68
C TYR A 125 -1.81 11.93 -3.94
N GLU A 126 -1.28 13.14 -3.84
CA GLU A 126 -1.07 14.09 -4.93
C GLU A 126 0.41 14.42 -5.00
N VAL A 127 0.94 14.51 -6.22
CA VAL A 127 2.35 14.85 -6.44
C VAL A 127 2.58 16.32 -6.09
N VAL A 128 3.65 16.59 -5.35
CA VAL A 128 4.10 17.95 -4.98
C VAL A 128 5.40 18.26 -5.73
N GLY A 129 5.37 19.28 -6.56
CA GLY A 129 6.50 19.65 -7.42
C GLY A 129 6.70 18.71 -8.61
N GLU A 130 7.87 18.82 -9.25
CA GLU A 130 8.18 18.07 -10.48
C GLU A 130 9.36 17.09 -10.28
N GLU A 131 9.95 17.11 -9.08
CA GLU A 131 11.10 16.29 -8.79
C GLU A 131 10.74 14.81 -8.68
N THR A 132 11.53 13.96 -9.31
CA THR A 132 11.37 12.51 -9.27
C THR A 132 12.68 11.82 -8.89
N ARG A 133 12.59 10.61 -8.36
CA ARG A 133 13.74 9.76 -8.04
C ARG A 133 13.49 8.35 -8.55
N THR A 134 14.53 7.73 -9.08
CA THR A 134 14.52 6.35 -9.58
C THR A 134 15.35 5.48 -8.66
N PHE A 135 14.70 4.46 -8.08
CA PHE A 135 15.35 3.46 -7.23
C PHE A 135 14.77 2.08 -7.50
N PHE A 136 15.53 1.04 -7.15
CA PHE A 136 15.00 -0.31 -7.10
C PHE A 136 13.87 -0.40 -6.06
N GLU A 137 12.76 -0.98 -6.48
CA GLU A 137 11.65 -1.37 -5.63
C GLU A 137 11.45 -2.88 -5.67
N GLY A 138 11.16 -3.47 -4.51
CA GLY A 138 10.58 -4.78 -4.36
C GLY A 138 9.17 -4.66 -3.79
N CYS A 139 8.45 -5.77 -3.75
CA CYS A 139 7.12 -5.86 -3.16
C CYS A 139 6.97 -7.21 -2.48
N LEU A 140 6.34 -7.26 -1.34
CA LEU A 140 6.06 -8.51 -0.61
C LEU A 140 5.19 -9.48 -1.43
N SER A 141 4.35 -8.94 -2.33
CA SER A 141 3.52 -9.70 -3.26
C SER A 141 4.22 -10.04 -4.60
N VAL A 142 5.51 -9.69 -4.75
CA VAL A 142 6.37 -10.03 -5.89
C VAL A 142 7.68 -10.58 -5.34
N HIS A 143 7.56 -11.66 -4.59
CA HIS A 143 8.66 -12.21 -3.81
C HIS A 143 9.88 -12.55 -4.66
N GLY A 144 11.05 -12.09 -4.22
CA GLY A 144 12.34 -12.40 -4.83
C GLY A 144 12.69 -11.56 -6.07
N TRP A 145 11.88 -10.56 -6.42
CA TRP A 145 12.12 -9.69 -7.57
C TRP A 145 12.09 -8.22 -7.21
N GLN A 146 12.91 -7.44 -7.92
CA GLN A 146 12.96 -6.00 -7.85
C GLN A 146 13.22 -5.40 -9.23
N ALA A 147 12.81 -4.15 -9.44
CA ALA A 147 13.10 -3.39 -10.64
C ALA A 147 13.16 -1.90 -10.32
N GLU A 148 13.83 -1.12 -11.15
CA GLU A 148 13.84 0.34 -11.02
C GLU A 148 12.46 0.93 -11.31
N ARG A 149 11.99 1.79 -10.40
CA ARG A 149 10.78 2.58 -10.57
C ARG A 149 11.04 4.04 -10.25
N THR A 150 10.64 4.90 -11.18
CA THR A 150 10.61 6.36 -10.96
C THR A 150 9.35 6.73 -10.19
N ARG A 151 9.52 7.52 -9.12
CA ARG A 151 8.41 8.08 -8.33
C ARG A 151 8.62 9.56 -8.06
N ALA A 152 7.52 10.25 -7.74
CA ALA A 152 7.60 11.61 -7.23
C ALA A 152 8.42 11.63 -5.93
N HIS A 153 9.33 12.63 -5.82
CA HIS A 153 10.14 12.85 -4.62
C HIS A 153 9.29 13.32 -3.44
N ALA A 154 8.26 14.14 -3.70
CA ALA A 154 7.35 14.65 -2.69
C ALA A 154 5.89 14.39 -3.06
N VAL A 155 5.09 14.02 -2.06
CA VAL A 155 3.65 13.85 -2.18
C VAL A 155 2.92 14.45 -0.99
N ARG A 156 1.71 14.99 -1.24
CA ARG A 156 0.72 15.29 -0.21
C ARG A 156 -0.14 14.07 -0.02
N LEU A 157 -0.09 13.47 1.14
CA LEU A 157 -0.86 12.31 1.54
C LEU A 157 -2.06 12.74 2.36
N THR A 158 -3.26 12.35 1.95
CA THR A 158 -4.51 12.56 2.69
C THR A 158 -5.19 11.23 2.96
N GLY A 159 -5.97 11.16 4.03
CA GLY A 159 -6.72 9.97 4.44
C GLY A 159 -7.22 10.10 5.85
N GLN A 160 -7.44 8.95 6.49
CA GLN A 160 -7.85 8.86 7.90
C GLN A 160 -6.96 7.83 8.61
N ASP A 161 -6.81 7.99 9.91
CA ASP A 161 -6.24 6.97 10.78
C ASP A 161 -7.28 5.88 11.14
N GLU A 162 -6.91 4.94 11.99
CA GLU A 162 -7.78 3.85 12.45
C GLU A 162 -8.95 4.32 13.34
N ALA A 163 -8.86 5.52 13.90
CA ALA A 163 -9.94 6.15 14.66
C ALA A 163 -10.91 6.95 13.77
N GLY A 164 -10.55 7.11 12.47
CA GLY A 164 -11.32 7.91 11.51
C GLY A 164 -10.92 9.38 11.52
N GLU A 165 -9.87 9.78 12.26
CA GLU A 165 -9.38 11.15 12.28
C GLU A 165 -8.63 11.46 10.98
N PRO A 166 -8.95 12.59 10.31
CA PRO A 166 -8.31 12.92 9.04
C PRO A 166 -6.86 13.35 9.23
N PHE A 167 -6.03 13.01 8.25
CA PHE A 167 -4.69 13.53 8.13
C PHE A 167 -4.43 14.16 6.75
N ASP A 168 -3.49 15.08 6.70
CA ASP A 168 -3.09 15.82 5.51
C ASP A 168 -1.63 16.24 5.67
N ASP A 169 -0.70 15.46 5.13
CA ASP A 169 0.72 15.60 5.33
C ASP A 169 1.49 15.68 4.02
N VAL A 170 2.58 16.43 4.00
CA VAL A 170 3.54 16.39 2.90
C VAL A 170 4.72 15.53 3.32
N LEU A 171 4.97 14.49 2.53
CA LEU A 171 6.08 13.55 2.72
C LEU A 171 7.07 13.70 1.57
N THR A 172 8.35 13.49 1.86
CA THR A 172 9.45 13.56 0.88
C THR A 172 10.33 12.32 0.96
N GLY A 173 11.17 12.10 -0.05
CA GLY A 173 12.17 11.04 -0.06
C GLY A 173 11.58 9.63 0.04
N TRP A 174 12.21 8.77 0.86
CA TRP A 174 11.78 7.38 1.01
C TRP A 174 10.41 7.20 1.65
N PRO A 175 10.00 7.95 2.68
CA PRO A 175 8.62 7.95 3.18
C PRO A 175 7.57 8.24 2.12
N ALA A 176 7.84 9.22 1.23
CA ALA A 176 6.93 9.50 0.12
C ALA A 176 6.81 8.32 -0.85
N ARG A 177 7.91 7.59 -1.10
CA ARG A 177 7.94 6.39 -1.93
C ARG A 177 7.10 5.26 -1.32
N ILE A 178 7.23 5.01 -0.02
CA ILE A 178 6.47 3.99 0.71
C ILE A 178 4.97 4.25 0.56
N VAL A 179 4.50 5.45 0.87
CA VAL A 179 3.06 5.75 0.82
C VAL A 179 2.50 5.74 -0.61
N GLN A 180 3.30 6.08 -1.63
CA GLN A 180 2.91 5.89 -3.02
C GLN A 180 2.73 4.40 -3.34
N HIS A 181 3.69 3.55 -2.93
CA HIS A 181 3.64 2.10 -3.16
C HIS A 181 2.40 1.47 -2.53
N GLU A 182 2.12 1.76 -1.25
CA GLU A 182 0.96 1.19 -0.55
C GLU A 182 -0.37 1.72 -1.09
N THR A 183 -0.42 3.00 -1.48
CA THR A 183 -1.65 3.56 -2.09
C THR A 183 -1.90 3.01 -3.49
N ASP A 184 -0.85 2.72 -4.27
CA ASP A 184 -0.98 2.06 -5.58
C ASP A 184 -1.62 0.67 -5.43
N HIS A 185 -1.24 -0.12 -4.41
CA HIS A 185 -1.90 -1.40 -4.12
C HIS A 185 -3.41 -1.25 -3.93
N LEU A 186 -3.85 -0.18 -3.29
CA LEU A 186 -5.28 0.09 -3.07
C LEU A 186 -6.02 0.50 -4.36
N ARG A 187 -5.27 0.89 -5.40
CA ARG A 187 -5.78 1.15 -6.75
C ARG A 187 -5.77 -0.09 -7.64
N GLY A 188 -5.26 -1.22 -7.14
CA GLY A 188 -5.07 -2.45 -7.90
C GLY A 188 -3.81 -2.44 -8.77
N GLU A 189 -2.83 -1.62 -8.42
CA GLU A 189 -1.56 -1.48 -9.13
C GLU A 189 -0.43 -2.15 -8.36
N LEU A 190 0.54 -2.69 -9.10
CA LEU A 190 1.82 -3.17 -8.58
C LEU A 190 2.95 -2.26 -9.08
N TYR A 191 4.07 -2.23 -8.35
CA TYR A 191 5.22 -1.44 -8.79
C TYR A 191 5.68 -1.80 -10.22
N LEU A 192 5.49 -3.06 -10.65
CA LEU A 192 5.82 -3.58 -11.97
C LEU A 192 5.12 -2.83 -13.11
N ASP A 193 3.94 -2.24 -12.86
CA ASP A 193 3.14 -1.61 -13.92
C ASP A 193 3.81 -0.35 -14.51
N ALA A 194 4.71 0.27 -13.74
CA ALA A 194 5.47 1.43 -14.20
C ALA A 194 6.97 1.33 -13.89
N ALA A 195 7.46 0.13 -13.57
CA ALA A 195 8.89 -0.12 -13.44
C ALA A 195 9.57 -0.28 -14.81
N ASP A 196 10.84 0.04 -14.89
CA ASP A 196 11.64 -0.36 -16.05
C ASP A 196 11.95 -1.85 -15.97
N LEU A 197 11.17 -2.67 -16.67
CA LEU A 197 11.32 -4.13 -16.66
C LEU A 197 12.64 -4.63 -17.26
N ARG A 198 13.41 -3.76 -17.93
CA ARG A 198 14.78 -4.11 -18.38
C ARG A 198 15.76 -4.19 -17.21
N THR A 199 15.41 -3.59 -16.07
CA THR A 199 16.18 -3.64 -14.82
C THR A 199 15.68 -4.74 -13.87
N LEU A 200 14.64 -5.52 -14.26
CA LEU A 200 14.08 -6.59 -13.44
C LEU A 200 15.17 -7.58 -13.04
N SER A 201 15.40 -7.71 -11.75
CA SER A 201 16.45 -8.55 -11.20
C SER A 201 15.96 -9.35 -10.01
N SER A 202 16.51 -10.57 -9.87
CA SER A 202 16.23 -11.41 -8.72
C SER A 202 17.03 -10.95 -7.51
N THR A 203 16.37 -10.73 -6.39
CA THR A 203 17.04 -10.45 -5.10
C THR A 203 17.79 -11.68 -4.56
N LEU A 204 17.49 -12.89 -5.07
CA LEU A 204 18.12 -14.14 -4.67
C LEU A 204 19.40 -14.43 -5.45
N GLY A 205 19.61 -13.79 -6.62
CA GLY A 205 20.68 -14.11 -7.58
C GLY A 205 21.94 -13.27 -7.42
N VAL A 206 21.82 -12.00 -7.04
CA VAL A 206 22.94 -11.03 -7.03
C VAL A 206 24.02 -11.39 -6.00
N ALA A 207 23.68 -12.08 -4.93
CA ALA A 207 24.61 -12.47 -3.87
C ALA A 207 25.46 -13.73 -4.18
N ARG A 208 25.28 -14.37 -5.34
CA ARG A 208 25.90 -15.69 -5.64
C ARG A 208 26.84 -15.73 -6.83
N LEU A 209 27.06 -14.63 -7.54
CA LEU A 209 28.06 -14.62 -8.61
C LEU A 209 29.45 -14.39 -8.03
N PRO A 210 30.39 -15.35 -8.15
CA PRO A 210 31.78 -15.12 -7.78
C PRO A 210 32.34 -14.00 -8.66
N GLY A 211 32.73 -12.88 -8.06
CA GLY A 211 33.31 -11.75 -8.77
C GLY A 211 32.45 -10.51 -8.93
N ALA A 212 31.19 -10.49 -8.47
CA ALA A 212 30.46 -9.24 -8.25
C ALA A 212 30.98 -8.62 -6.95
N GLY A 213 32.17 -8.05 -7.03
CA GLY A 213 32.80 -7.34 -5.94
C GLY A 213 32.09 -6.02 -5.67
N SER A 214 31.91 -5.78 -4.38
CA SER A 214 31.65 -4.53 -3.65
C SER A 214 31.61 -3.25 -4.44
#